data_ca51ac0bcac2fc6267e48e812ab97c19
#
_entry.id   ca51ac0bcac2fc6267e48e812ab97c19
#
_cell.length_a   1.000
_cell.length_b   1.000
_cell.length_c   1.000
_cell.angle_alpha   90.00
_cell.angle_beta   90.00
_cell.angle_gamma   90.00
#
_symmetry.space_group_name_H-M   'P 1'
#
loop_
_entity.id
_entity.type
_entity.pdbx_description
1 polymer ?
#
loop_
_entity_poly.entity_id
_entity_poly.type
_entity_poly.pdbx_seq_one_letter_code
_entity_poly.pdbx_strand_id
1 'polypeptide(L)'
;TMAAHAGMGFVYKSSYDKANRTSAETARGVGIDAGLEILARVKTALDVPVLTDVHSADQCTAVAEVVDIIQIPAFLCRQTDLLLAAAQTAAVVNIKKGQFLAPWDMEHVAAKVSGAGNNRILLTERGTSFGYNTLVSDMRSLPTMASFGFPVIFDATHSVQEPGGRGGSSGGQREFVPILARAAVAVGVDGLFMESHEDPDNAPSDG
;
A
#
# COMPACT_ATOMS: atom_id res chain seq x y z
N THR A 1 -21.09 8.40 -1.52
CA THR A 1 -20.23 7.31 -2.05
C THR A 1 -20.81 5.95 -1.67
N MET A 2 -20.45 4.86 -2.40
CA MET A 2 -20.85 3.48 -2.08
C MET A 2 -20.36 3.08 -0.67
N ALA A 3 -19.15 3.46 -0.30
CA ALA A 3 -18.60 3.20 1.03
C ALA A 3 -19.48 3.80 2.16
N ALA A 4 -19.91 5.05 1.99
CA ALA A 4 -20.79 5.69 2.97
C ALA A 4 -22.14 4.97 3.11
N HIS A 5 -22.75 4.50 1.99
CA HIS A 5 -23.99 3.71 2.04
C HIS A 5 -23.79 2.35 2.73
N ALA A 6 -22.58 1.79 2.69
CA ALA A 6 -22.22 0.55 3.37
C ALA A 6 -21.75 0.78 4.82
N GLY A 7 -21.75 2.02 5.32
CA GLY A 7 -21.26 2.35 6.65
C GLY A 7 -19.74 2.17 6.84
N MET A 8 -18.98 2.16 5.73
CA MET A 8 -17.53 1.97 5.74
C MET A 8 -16.78 3.30 5.61
N GLY A 9 -15.65 3.41 6.30
CA GLY A 9 -14.68 4.47 6.06
C GLY A 9 -14.05 4.35 4.67
N PHE A 10 -13.59 5.46 4.11
CA PHE A 10 -12.94 5.50 2.80
C PHE A 10 -11.70 6.39 2.87
N VAL A 11 -10.61 5.89 2.31
CA VAL A 11 -9.36 6.63 2.11
C VAL A 11 -9.04 6.63 0.62
N TYR A 12 -8.82 7.81 0.03
CA TYR A 12 -8.39 7.89 -1.37
C TYR A 12 -6.88 7.69 -1.46
N LYS A 13 -6.43 6.84 -2.40
CA LYS A 13 -5.01 6.62 -2.65
C LYS A 13 -4.65 6.89 -4.09
N SER A 14 -3.58 7.64 -4.29
CA SER A 14 -2.91 7.78 -5.59
C SER A 14 -1.41 7.92 -5.39
N SER A 15 -0.61 7.41 -6.35
CA SER A 15 0.84 7.63 -6.38
C SER A 15 1.17 8.82 -7.29
N TYR A 16 2.10 9.66 -6.88
CA TYR A 16 2.66 10.71 -7.74
C TYR A 16 3.82 10.21 -8.60
N ASP A 17 4.42 9.09 -8.21
CA ASP A 17 5.50 8.43 -8.94
C ASP A 17 5.39 6.90 -8.79
N LYS A 18 5.60 6.18 -9.87
CA LYS A 18 5.74 4.73 -9.92
C LYS A 18 7.23 4.37 -10.00
N ALA A 19 7.96 4.58 -8.89
CA ALA A 19 9.43 4.55 -8.84
C ALA A 19 10.04 3.17 -9.16
N ASN A 20 9.27 2.09 -9.08
CA ASN A 20 9.73 0.72 -9.28
C ASN A 20 9.18 0.05 -10.55
N ARG A 21 8.92 0.82 -11.61
CA ARG A 21 8.50 0.28 -12.90
C ARG A 21 9.51 -0.75 -13.43
N THR A 22 9.00 -1.82 -14.06
CA THR A 22 9.82 -2.86 -14.67
C THR A 22 10.65 -2.33 -15.84
N SER A 23 10.07 -1.44 -16.66
CA SER A 23 10.77 -0.79 -17.77
C SER A 23 11.01 0.70 -17.47
N ALA A 24 12.20 1.19 -17.77
CA ALA A 24 12.54 2.62 -17.66
C ALA A 24 11.76 3.51 -18.64
N GLU A 25 11.21 2.93 -19.70
CA GLU A 25 10.43 3.64 -20.72
C GLU A 25 8.96 3.85 -20.30
N THR A 26 8.49 3.16 -19.26
CA THR A 26 7.12 3.27 -18.78
C THR A 26 6.91 4.57 -18.01
N ALA A 27 5.79 5.26 -18.25
CA ALA A 27 5.44 6.49 -17.57
C ALA A 27 5.45 6.31 -16.04
N ARG A 28 6.14 7.19 -15.33
CA ARG A 28 6.30 7.13 -13.88
C ARG A 28 5.22 7.86 -13.12
N GLY A 29 4.66 8.92 -13.68
CA GLY A 29 3.65 9.75 -13.03
C GLY A 29 3.90 11.23 -13.24
N VAL A 30 3.21 12.06 -12.45
CA VAL A 30 3.23 13.54 -12.59
C VAL A 30 4.33 14.21 -11.76
N GLY A 31 5.03 13.47 -10.93
CA GLY A 31 6.02 13.98 -9.98
C GLY A 31 5.40 14.48 -8.67
N ILE A 32 6.28 14.77 -7.70
CA ILE A 32 5.84 15.03 -6.32
C ILE A 32 5.00 16.31 -6.20
N ASP A 33 5.44 17.44 -6.78
CA ASP A 33 4.77 18.72 -6.58
C ASP A 33 3.36 18.69 -7.16
N ALA A 34 3.21 18.34 -8.43
CA ALA A 34 1.90 18.23 -9.08
C ALA A 34 1.02 17.16 -8.44
N GLY A 35 1.62 16.05 -7.99
CA GLY A 35 0.90 14.98 -7.30
C GLY A 35 0.33 15.41 -5.96
N LEU A 36 1.08 16.16 -5.17
CA LEU A 36 0.62 16.70 -3.89
C LEU A 36 -0.48 17.75 -4.07
N GLU A 37 -0.39 18.61 -5.08
CA GLU A 37 -1.47 19.56 -5.43
C GLU A 37 -2.77 18.81 -5.79
N ILE A 38 -2.69 17.73 -6.57
CA ILE A 38 -3.86 16.92 -6.93
C ILE A 38 -4.46 16.27 -5.68
N LEU A 39 -3.63 15.68 -4.80
CA LEU A 39 -4.09 15.05 -3.55
C LEU A 39 -4.75 16.05 -2.62
N ALA A 40 -4.20 17.25 -2.46
CA ALA A 40 -4.81 18.33 -1.67
C ALA A 40 -6.19 18.73 -2.21
N ARG A 41 -6.34 18.82 -3.53
CA ARG A 41 -7.62 19.11 -4.17
C ARG A 41 -8.64 17.99 -3.95
N VAL A 42 -8.22 16.73 -4.10
CA VAL A 42 -9.10 15.57 -3.84
C VAL A 42 -9.56 15.56 -2.39
N LYS A 43 -8.63 15.73 -1.45
CA LYS A 43 -8.92 15.79 0.00
C LYS A 43 -9.98 16.84 0.31
N THR A 44 -9.82 18.06 -0.22
CA THR A 44 -10.75 19.15 -0.01
C THR A 44 -12.10 18.93 -0.70
N ALA A 45 -12.08 18.46 -1.96
CA ALA A 45 -13.30 18.34 -2.77
C ALA A 45 -14.21 17.19 -2.31
N LEU A 46 -13.62 16.11 -1.79
CA LEU A 46 -14.37 14.90 -1.39
C LEU A 46 -14.53 14.76 0.13
N ASP A 47 -13.85 15.59 0.91
CA ASP A 47 -13.81 15.50 2.38
C ASP A 47 -13.45 14.09 2.86
N VAL A 48 -12.34 13.54 2.33
CA VAL A 48 -11.85 12.20 2.66
C VAL A 48 -10.37 12.25 2.99
N PRO A 49 -9.87 11.38 3.87
CA PRO A 49 -8.45 11.17 4.07
C PRO A 49 -7.76 10.74 2.76
N VAL A 50 -6.52 11.17 2.57
CA VAL A 50 -5.73 10.81 1.38
C VAL A 50 -4.44 10.11 1.77
N LEU A 51 -4.00 9.19 0.90
CA LEU A 51 -2.81 8.38 1.06
C LEU A 51 -1.95 8.46 -0.20
N THR A 52 -0.63 8.56 -0.03
CA THR A 52 0.34 8.34 -1.11
C THR A 52 1.57 7.60 -0.61
N ASP A 53 2.32 7.01 -1.53
CA ASP A 53 3.58 6.33 -1.24
C ASP A 53 4.78 7.28 -1.36
N VAL A 54 5.81 7.04 -0.53
CA VAL A 54 7.11 7.71 -0.56
C VAL A 54 8.21 6.71 -0.91
N HIS A 55 9.29 7.18 -1.54
CA HIS A 55 10.36 6.32 -2.06
C HIS A 55 11.73 6.64 -1.46
N SER A 56 11.87 7.81 -0.83
CA SER A 56 13.09 8.25 -0.14
C SER A 56 12.75 9.07 1.11
N ALA A 57 13.69 9.16 2.03
CA ALA A 57 13.49 9.81 3.32
C ALA A 57 13.19 11.31 3.22
N ASP A 58 13.79 11.99 2.25
CA ASP A 58 13.63 13.42 1.99
C ASP A 58 12.21 13.81 1.54
N GLN A 59 11.45 12.87 0.97
CA GLN A 59 10.07 13.09 0.56
C GLN A 59 9.08 13.15 1.73
N CYS A 60 9.40 12.49 2.85
CA CYS A 60 8.44 12.24 3.93
C CYS A 60 7.84 13.52 4.52
N THR A 61 8.66 14.54 4.75
CA THR A 61 8.20 15.80 5.37
C THR A 61 7.22 16.54 4.46
N ALA A 62 7.57 16.76 3.21
CA ALA A 62 6.71 17.48 2.26
C ALA A 62 5.40 16.72 1.99
N VAL A 63 5.47 15.39 1.88
CA VAL A 63 4.29 14.54 1.68
C VAL A 63 3.35 14.61 2.89
N ALA A 64 3.89 14.58 4.12
CA ALA A 64 3.09 14.63 5.35
C ALA A 64 2.35 15.95 5.58
N GLU A 65 2.76 17.05 4.93
CA GLU A 65 2.04 18.32 4.98
C GLU A 65 0.68 18.25 4.28
N VAL A 66 0.51 17.32 3.35
CA VAL A 66 -0.68 17.19 2.51
C VAL A 66 -1.51 15.96 2.86
N VAL A 67 -0.85 14.80 3.02
CA VAL A 67 -1.55 13.52 3.16
C VAL A 67 -1.75 13.13 4.63
N ASP A 68 -2.79 12.36 4.89
CA ASP A 68 -3.10 11.81 6.21
C ASP A 68 -2.31 10.52 6.49
N ILE A 69 -2.00 9.78 5.42
CA ILE A 69 -1.32 8.50 5.50
C ILE A 69 -0.16 8.46 4.51
N ILE A 70 1.04 8.20 5.00
CA ILE A 70 2.22 7.90 4.17
C ILE A 70 2.33 6.39 4.01
N GLN A 71 2.49 5.90 2.79
CA GLN A 71 2.73 4.49 2.52
C GLN A 71 4.21 4.22 2.24
N ILE A 72 4.74 3.20 2.94
CA ILE A 72 6.03 2.60 2.63
C ILE A 72 5.80 1.45 1.66
N PRO A 73 6.35 1.49 0.43
CA PRO A 73 6.23 0.42 -0.55
C PRO A 73 6.82 -0.91 -0.06
N ALA A 74 6.28 -2.02 -0.55
CA ALA A 74 6.68 -3.35 -0.13
C ALA A 74 8.19 -3.62 -0.31
N PHE A 75 8.79 -3.19 -1.42
CA PHE A 75 10.23 -3.36 -1.65
C PHE A 75 11.10 -2.56 -0.67
N LEU A 76 10.57 -1.49 -0.10
CA LEU A 76 11.28 -0.58 0.79
C LEU A 76 10.94 -0.81 2.28
N CYS A 77 10.15 -1.81 2.61
CA CYS A 77 9.62 -2.03 3.96
C CYS A 77 10.70 -2.24 5.04
N ARG A 78 11.93 -2.60 4.67
CA ARG A 78 13.05 -2.77 5.59
C ARG A 78 14.01 -1.58 5.64
N GLN A 79 13.85 -0.56 4.80
CA GLN A 79 14.74 0.60 4.74
C GLN A 79 14.61 1.46 6.01
N THR A 80 15.59 1.35 6.89
CA THR A 80 15.53 1.97 8.22
C THR A 80 15.38 3.48 8.14
N ASP A 81 16.19 4.15 7.33
CA ASP A 81 16.16 5.62 7.23
C ASP A 81 14.81 6.14 6.70
N LEU A 82 14.20 5.42 5.75
CA LEU A 82 12.88 5.76 5.23
C LEU A 82 11.78 5.59 6.30
N LEU A 83 11.82 4.49 7.05
CA LEU A 83 10.88 4.22 8.14
C LEU A 83 10.99 5.26 9.26
N LEU A 84 12.22 5.63 9.65
CA LEU A 84 12.46 6.65 10.66
C LEU A 84 12.02 8.03 10.19
N ALA A 85 12.30 8.40 8.95
CA ALA A 85 11.83 9.67 8.38
C ALA A 85 10.30 9.75 8.34
N ALA A 86 9.62 8.70 7.91
CA ALA A 86 8.16 8.63 7.96
C ALA A 86 7.62 8.71 9.39
N ALA A 87 8.27 8.05 10.35
CA ALA A 87 7.90 8.06 11.77
C ALA A 87 8.00 9.47 12.41
N GLN A 88 8.94 10.28 11.95
CA GLN A 88 9.12 11.66 12.45
C GLN A 88 8.02 12.62 11.97
N THR A 89 7.17 12.19 11.05
CA THR A 89 6.03 12.99 10.60
C THR A 89 4.81 12.81 11.50
N ALA A 90 3.82 13.71 11.33
CA ALA A 90 2.52 13.57 12.01
C ALA A 90 1.56 12.61 11.27
N ALA A 91 1.92 12.04 10.14
CA ALA A 91 1.06 11.16 9.35
C ALA A 91 0.94 9.74 9.95
N VAL A 92 -0.12 9.04 9.60
CA VAL A 92 -0.21 7.58 9.80
C VAL A 92 0.78 6.91 8.84
N VAL A 93 1.50 5.89 9.29
CA VAL A 93 2.47 5.16 8.47
C VAL A 93 1.90 3.79 8.09
N ASN A 94 1.49 3.65 6.82
CA ASN A 94 1.06 2.38 6.27
C ASN A 94 2.27 1.63 5.68
N ILE A 95 2.59 0.46 6.20
CA ILE A 95 3.75 -0.32 5.77
C ILE A 95 3.27 -1.55 5.01
N LYS A 96 3.55 -1.60 3.71
CA LYS A 96 3.29 -2.81 2.91
C LYS A 96 4.35 -3.87 3.20
N LYS A 97 3.91 -5.06 3.59
CA LYS A 97 4.80 -6.20 3.79
C LYS A 97 5.49 -6.56 2.47
N GLY A 98 6.81 -6.65 2.48
CA GLY A 98 7.58 -7.14 1.34
C GLY A 98 7.20 -8.57 0.96
N GLN A 99 7.19 -8.87 -0.33
CA GLN A 99 6.91 -10.21 -0.85
C GLN A 99 7.92 -11.26 -0.36
N PHE A 100 9.10 -10.81 0.03
CA PHE A 100 10.21 -11.60 0.55
C PHE A 100 10.21 -11.75 2.07
N LEU A 101 9.31 -11.04 2.78
CA LEU A 101 9.33 -10.93 4.23
C LEU A 101 8.29 -11.87 4.86
N ALA A 102 8.71 -12.59 5.91
CA ALA A 102 7.77 -13.36 6.72
C ALA A 102 6.85 -12.44 7.55
N PRO A 103 5.60 -12.84 7.82
CA PRO A 103 4.67 -11.99 8.57
C PRO A 103 5.14 -11.64 9.98
N TRP A 104 5.85 -12.53 10.67
CA TRP A 104 6.40 -12.29 12.01
C TRP A 104 7.56 -11.28 12.00
N ASP A 105 8.29 -11.13 10.88
CA ASP A 105 9.35 -10.13 10.76
C ASP A 105 8.82 -8.69 10.64
N MET A 106 7.51 -8.53 10.37
CA MET A 106 6.86 -7.23 10.37
C MET A 106 6.82 -6.58 11.75
N GLU A 107 6.94 -7.36 12.84
CA GLU A 107 7.12 -6.82 14.19
C GLU A 107 8.33 -5.90 14.28
N HIS A 108 9.47 -6.34 13.72
CA HIS A 108 10.70 -5.55 13.72
C HIS A 108 10.60 -4.31 12.83
N VAL A 109 9.84 -4.41 11.75
CA VAL A 109 9.60 -3.25 10.86
C VAL A 109 8.73 -2.22 11.58
N ALA A 110 7.63 -2.65 12.21
CA ALA A 110 6.76 -1.78 12.99
C ALA A 110 7.50 -1.15 14.18
N ALA A 111 8.35 -1.93 14.86
CA ALA A 111 9.15 -1.47 16.00
C ALA A 111 10.09 -0.31 15.65
N LYS A 112 10.59 -0.20 14.42
CA LYS A 112 11.39 0.96 13.98
C LYS A 112 10.57 2.25 13.99
N VAL A 113 9.30 2.18 13.57
CA VAL A 113 8.41 3.34 13.51
C VAL A 113 7.90 3.69 14.91
N SER A 114 7.41 2.71 15.67
CA SER A 114 6.92 2.92 17.04
C SER A 114 8.03 3.35 18.00
N GLY A 115 9.22 2.76 17.87
CA GLY A 115 10.40 3.14 18.65
C GLY A 115 10.90 4.57 18.37
N ALA A 116 10.58 5.13 17.20
CA ALA A 116 10.82 6.54 16.87
C ALA A 116 9.68 7.48 17.34
N GLY A 117 8.68 6.96 18.05
CA GLY A 117 7.62 7.75 18.69
C GLY A 117 6.30 7.82 17.93
N ASN A 118 6.18 7.20 16.75
CA ASN A 118 4.92 7.17 15.99
C ASN A 118 4.23 5.81 16.11
N ASN A 119 3.14 5.75 16.88
CA ASN A 119 2.32 4.55 17.07
C ASN A 119 1.12 4.48 16.10
N ARG A 120 0.99 5.42 15.17
CA ARG A 120 -0.07 5.40 14.15
C ARG A 120 0.41 4.60 12.94
N ILE A 121 0.36 3.29 13.06
CA ILE A 121 0.89 2.34 12.10
C ILE A 121 -0.24 1.49 11.55
N LEU A 122 -0.23 1.25 10.24
CA LEU A 122 -1.03 0.24 9.56
C LEU A 122 -0.07 -0.79 8.93
N LEU A 123 -0.41 -2.06 9.01
CA LEU A 123 0.35 -3.14 8.38
C LEU A 123 -0.44 -3.72 7.21
N THR A 124 0.12 -3.72 6.01
CA THR A 124 -0.59 -4.18 4.81
C THR A 124 0.01 -5.47 4.28
N GLU A 125 -0.79 -6.54 4.26
CA GLU A 125 -0.48 -7.80 3.56
C GLU A 125 -0.77 -7.64 2.07
N ARG A 126 0.13 -8.16 1.21
CA ARG A 126 -0.01 -8.08 -0.25
C ARG A 126 0.54 -9.30 -1.01
N GLY A 127 0.65 -10.42 -0.34
CA GLY A 127 1.18 -11.66 -0.87
C GLY A 127 2.68 -11.83 -0.67
N THR A 128 3.11 -13.06 -0.79
CA THR A 128 4.49 -13.51 -0.64
C THR A 128 4.93 -14.22 -1.92
N SER A 129 6.16 -14.00 -2.36
CA SER A 129 6.73 -14.67 -3.53
C SER A 129 6.76 -16.18 -3.35
N PHE A 130 6.24 -16.89 -4.33
CA PHE A 130 6.21 -18.35 -4.37
C PHE A 130 6.73 -18.84 -5.72
N GLY A 131 8.04 -19.02 -5.81
CA GLY A 131 8.73 -19.24 -7.08
C GLY A 131 8.86 -17.94 -7.90
N TYR A 132 8.89 -18.08 -9.22
CA TYR A 132 9.01 -16.95 -10.14
C TYR A 132 7.64 -16.42 -10.54
N ASN A 133 7.50 -15.09 -10.58
CA ASN A 133 6.32 -14.38 -11.11
C ASN A 133 4.97 -14.78 -10.45
N THR A 134 5.00 -15.40 -9.29
CA THR A 134 3.80 -15.88 -8.58
C THR A 134 3.78 -15.41 -7.14
N LEU A 135 2.62 -14.99 -6.67
CA LEU A 135 2.38 -14.63 -5.29
C LEU A 135 1.33 -15.55 -4.66
N VAL A 136 1.49 -15.82 -3.37
CA VAL A 136 0.51 -16.53 -2.55
C VAL A 136 0.17 -15.68 -1.35
N SER A 137 -1.11 -15.60 -1.01
CA SER A 137 -1.60 -14.96 0.21
C SER A 137 -1.80 -16.01 1.29
N ASP A 138 -0.96 -16.00 2.31
CA ASP A 138 -1.15 -16.81 3.51
C ASP A 138 -2.11 -16.08 4.46
N MET A 139 -3.34 -16.56 4.57
CA MET A 139 -4.36 -15.94 5.43
C MET A 139 -3.99 -15.96 6.92
N ARG A 140 -3.05 -16.85 7.33
CA ARG A 140 -2.50 -16.87 8.70
C ARG A 140 -1.61 -15.64 8.98
N SER A 141 -1.10 -14.98 7.95
CA SER A 141 -0.31 -13.76 8.10
C SER A 141 -1.10 -12.63 8.74
N LEU A 142 -2.41 -12.58 8.49
CA LEU A 142 -3.29 -11.53 8.97
C LEU A 142 -3.39 -11.51 10.51
N PRO A 143 -3.83 -12.59 11.18
CA PRO A 143 -3.84 -12.63 12.64
C PRO A 143 -2.42 -12.57 13.25
N THR A 144 -1.39 -13.08 12.57
CA THR A 144 0.00 -12.92 13.02
C THR A 144 0.38 -11.44 13.12
N MET A 145 0.14 -10.66 12.07
CA MET A 145 0.46 -9.23 12.10
C MET A 145 -0.46 -8.44 13.05
N ALA A 146 -1.73 -8.81 13.18
CA ALA A 146 -2.67 -8.19 14.12
C ALA A 146 -2.22 -8.36 15.58
N SER A 147 -1.52 -9.47 15.91
CA SER A 147 -1.01 -9.72 17.26
C SER A 147 0.04 -8.72 17.73
N PHE A 148 0.62 -7.92 16.82
CA PHE A 148 1.57 -6.83 17.17
C PHE A 148 0.85 -5.57 17.68
N GLY A 149 -0.49 -5.56 17.68
CA GLY A 149 -1.30 -4.46 18.21
C GLY A 149 -1.55 -3.31 17.23
N PHE A 150 -1.31 -3.52 15.93
CA PHE A 150 -1.59 -2.54 14.87
C PHE A 150 -2.68 -3.05 13.93
N PRO A 151 -3.53 -2.15 13.39
CA PRO A 151 -4.52 -2.52 12.38
C PRO A 151 -3.87 -3.16 11.15
N VAL A 152 -4.54 -4.18 10.60
CA VAL A 152 -4.08 -4.94 9.43
C VAL A 152 -4.98 -4.65 8.23
N ILE A 153 -4.35 -4.27 7.14
CA ILE A 153 -4.97 -4.02 5.84
C ILE A 153 -4.62 -5.17 4.90
N PHE A 154 -5.57 -5.66 4.14
CA PHE A 154 -5.32 -6.62 3.07
C PHE A 154 -5.40 -5.93 1.71
N ASP A 155 -4.31 -5.98 0.95
CA ASP A 155 -4.23 -5.50 -0.42
C ASP A 155 -4.69 -6.59 -1.37
N ALA A 156 -5.95 -6.55 -1.75
CA ALA A 156 -6.58 -7.57 -2.59
C ALA A 156 -6.10 -7.51 -4.05
N THR A 157 -5.71 -6.32 -4.53
CA THR A 157 -5.25 -6.14 -5.91
C THR A 157 -3.85 -6.71 -6.11
N HIS A 158 -2.89 -6.26 -5.28
CA HIS A 158 -1.50 -6.67 -5.47
C HIS A 158 -1.20 -8.08 -4.98
N SER A 159 -2.09 -8.69 -4.19
CA SER A 159 -1.94 -10.09 -3.76
C SER A 159 -2.13 -11.11 -4.89
N VAL A 160 -2.76 -10.73 -5.99
CA VAL A 160 -2.97 -11.57 -7.17
C VAL A 160 -2.11 -11.14 -8.36
N GLN A 161 -1.18 -10.23 -8.15
CA GLN A 161 -0.25 -9.73 -9.16
C GLN A 161 0.72 -10.84 -9.59
N GLU A 162 1.06 -10.84 -10.87
CA GLU A 162 2.13 -11.65 -11.46
C GLU A 162 3.32 -10.73 -11.80
N PRO A 163 4.25 -10.50 -10.85
CA PRO A 163 5.35 -9.56 -11.05
C PRO A 163 6.20 -9.93 -12.26
N GLY A 164 6.32 -9.01 -13.24
CA GLY A 164 7.06 -9.26 -14.47
C GLY A 164 6.45 -10.32 -15.40
N GLY A 165 5.23 -10.80 -15.14
CA GLY A 165 4.59 -11.88 -15.90
C GLY A 165 4.31 -11.56 -17.37
N ARG A 166 4.32 -10.26 -17.73
CA ARG A 166 4.16 -9.78 -19.13
C ARG A 166 5.45 -9.17 -19.70
N GLY A 167 6.63 -9.57 -19.19
CA GLY A 167 7.91 -9.03 -19.62
C GLY A 167 8.15 -7.60 -19.14
N GLY A 168 7.65 -6.59 -19.82
CA GLY A 168 7.82 -5.17 -19.48
C GLY A 168 6.83 -4.63 -18.45
N SER A 169 5.83 -5.41 -18.03
CA SER A 169 4.82 -5.04 -17.04
C SER A 169 4.42 -6.24 -16.18
N SER A 170 3.79 -5.96 -15.05
CA SER A 170 3.16 -6.99 -14.23
C SER A 170 1.83 -7.42 -14.85
N GLY A 171 1.54 -8.73 -14.80
CA GLY A 171 0.22 -9.30 -14.99
C GLY A 171 -0.54 -9.40 -13.67
N GLY A 172 -1.74 -9.95 -13.72
CA GLY A 172 -2.55 -10.22 -12.54
C GLY A 172 -3.71 -11.14 -12.85
N GLN A 173 -4.17 -11.87 -11.83
CA GLN A 173 -5.33 -12.76 -11.89
C GLN A 173 -6.52 -12.07 -11.22
N ARG A 174 -7.01 -11.02 -11.84
CA ARG A 174 -8.03 -10.08 -11.32
C ARG A 174 -9.30 -10.78 -10.83
N GLU A 175 -9.67 -11.92 -11.40
CA GLU A 175 -10.81 -12.75 -11.01
C GLU A 175 -10.74 -13.24 -9.55
N PHE A 176 -9.54 -13.33 -8.99
CA PHE A 176 -9.34 -13.75 -7.59
C PHE A 176 -9.40 -12.60 -6.58
N VAL A 177 -9.37 -11.34 -7.01
CA VAL A 177 -9.47 -10.17 -6.11
C VAL A 177 -10.69 -10.26 -5.19
N PRO A 178 -11.94 -10.45 -5.68
CA PRO A 178 -13.11 -10.52 -4.82
C PRO A 178 -13.13 -11.78 -3.94
N ILE A 179 -12.45 -12.85 -4.35
CA ILE A 179 -12.37 -14.09 -3.57
C ILE A 179 -11.45 -13.88 -2.37
N LEU A 180 -10.25 -13.36 -2.61
CA LEU A 180 -9.28 -13.10 -1.54
C LEU A 180 -9.72 -11.98 -0.61
N ALA A 181 -10.38 -10.93 -1.13
CA ALA A 181 -10.96 -9.88 -0.30
C ALA A 181 -11.99 -10.44 0.71
N ARG A 182 -12.92 -11.30 0.24
CA ARG A 182 -13.88 -11.97 1.14
C ARG A 182 -13.19 -12.87 2.17
N ALA A 183 -12.17 -13.62 1.77
CA ALA A 183 -11.40 -14.46 2.68
C ALA A 183 -10.72 -13.62 3.76
N ALA A 184 -10.07 -12.51 3.40
CA ALA A 184 -9.43 -11.61 4.34
C ALA A 184 -10.42 -10.96 5.32
N VAL A 185 -11.58 -10.53 4.83
CA VAL A 185 -12.67 -10.01 5.69
C VAL A 185 -13.16 -11.07 6.65
N ALA A 186 -13.32 -12.32 6.20
CA ALA A 186 -13.75 -13.43 7.07
C ALA A 186 -12.71 -13.75 8.17
N VAL A 187 -11.42 -13.52 7.90
CA VAL A 187 -10.35 -13.65 8.92
C VAL A 187 -10.41 -12.49 9.93
N GLY A 188 -10.89 -11.31 9.54
CA GLY A 188 -11.07 -10.17 10.44
C GLY A 188 -10.04 -9.06 10.24
N VAL A 189 -9.73 -8.67 8.97
CA VAL A 189 -8.90 -7.49 8.70
C VAL A 189 -9.63 -6.20 9.03
N ASP A 190 -8.86 -5.15 9.37
CA ASP A 190 -9.39 -3.82 9.69
C ASP A 190 -9.74 -3.01 8.44
N GLY A 191 -9.18 -3.36 7.28
CA GLY A 191 -9.48 -2.70 6.03
C GLY A 191 -9.00 -3.46 4.80
N LEU A 192 -9.52 -3.04 3.64
CA LEU A 192 -9.12 -3.53 2.34
C LEU A 192 -8.45 -2.42 1.55
N PHE A 193 -7.38 -2.75 0.86
CA PHE A 193 -6.79 -1.92 -0.16
C PHE A 193 -7.14 -2.50 -1.54
N MET A 194 -7.68 -1.66 -2.42
CA MET A 194 -8.03 -2.06 -3.78
C MET A 194 -7.62 -0.95 -4.76
N GLU A 195 -6.97 -1.32 -5.84
CA GLU A 195 -6.74 -0.44 -6.99
C GLU A 195 -7.90 -0.62 -7.98
N SER A 196 -8.37 0.47 -8.55
CA SER A 196 -9.47 0.43 -9.52
C SER A 196 -9.19 1.37 -10.68
N HIS A 197 -9.65 1.01 -11.85
CA HIS A 197 -9.55 1.79 -13.07
C HIS A 197 -10.88 1.72 -13.83
N GLU A 198 -11.26 2.81 -14.51
CA GLU A 198 -12.52 2.84 -15.30
C GLU A 198 -12.50 1.89 -16.50
N ASP A 199 -11.30 1.62 -17.03
CA ASP A 199 -11.04 0.63 -18.09
C ASP A 199 -9.86 -0.25 -17.65
N PRO A 200 -10.11 -1.33 -16.88
CA PRO A 200 -9.05 -2.15 -16.31
C PRO A 200 -8.18 -2.86 -17.36
N ASP A 201 -8.74 -3.16 -18.54
CA ASP A 201 -7.99 -3.86 -19.60
C ASP A 201 -6.94 -2.96 -20.25
N ASN A 202 -7.12 -1.65 -20.20
CA ASN A 202 -6.18 -0.63 -20.69
C ASN A 202 -5.51 0.16 -19.55
N ALA A 203 -5.58 -0.34 -18.33
CA ALA A 203 -4.91 0.28 -17.19
C ALA A 203 -3.39 0.33 -17.41
N PRO A 204 -2.69 1.41 -17.00
CA PRO A 204 -1.26 1.56 -17.20
C PRO A 204 -0.41 0.63 -16.31
N SER A 205 -1.02 -0.08 -15.37
CA SER A 205 -0.38 -1.05 -14.48
C SER A 205 -1.37 -2.08 -13.96
N ASP A 206 -0.86 -3.25 -13.60
CA ASP A 206 -1.57 -4.29 -12.82
C ASP A 206 -2.88 -4.72 -13.48
N GLY A 207 -2.80 -5.18 -14.70
CA GLY A 207 -3.90 -5.52 -15.59
C GLY A 207 -4.83 -6.66 -15.18
#